data_f82da3a49f0a7fecd01f98b93d27d735
#
_entry.id   f82da3a49f0a7fecd01f98b93d27d735
#
_cell.length_a   1.000
_cell.length_b   1.000
_cell.length_c   1.000
_cell.angle_alpha   90.00
_cell.angle_beta   90.00
_cell.angle_gamma   90.00
#
_symmetry.space_group_name_H-M   'P 1'
#
loop_
_entity.id
_entity.type
_entity.pdbx_description
1 polymer ?
#
loop_
_entity_poly.entity_id
_entity_poly.type
_entity_poly.pdbx_seq_one_letter_code
_entity_poly.pdbx_strand_id
1 'polypeptide(L)'
;MKRSKKGGFTLVELLVVIVIIGILAALLLPQIARAIRNARVTGCATNLRSLWQSQFNYAAQYGGPHKIMPVDVGGNFWLKLQNTPKPMIDRWEPFFCPIAGDEIVQGQTSFRGPFANVNKMEDKDPVGADKNLPQNNHGAGQGGNVLTKTGDVNEYSETDTMWQAAETKTVP
;
A
#
# COMPACT_ATOMS: atom_id res chain seq x y z
N MET A 1 -57.97 -36.66 1.40
CA MET A 1 -56.78 -35.86 1.08
C MET A 1 -57.02 -34.42 1.51
N LYS A 2 -56.29 -33.90 2.57
CA LYS A 2 -56.40 -32.51 3.00
C LYS A 2 -55.47 -31.66 2.09
N ARG A 3 -56.03 -30.79 1.28
CA ARG A 3 -55.26 -29.76 0.54
C ARG A 3 -54.70 -28.78 1.53
N SER A 4 -53.37 -28.78 1.73
CA SER A 4 -52.63 -27.74 2.44
C SER A 4 -52.83 -26.42 1.70
N LYS A 5 -53.40 -25.42 2.35
CA LYS A 5 -53.46 -24.04 1.85
C LYS A 5 -52.05 -23.50 1.87
N LYS A 6 -51.40 -23.36 0.71
CA LYS A 6 -50.16 -22.61 0.58
C LYS A 6 -50.49 -21.13 0.82
N GLY A 7 -50.04 -20.57 1.95
CA GLY A 7 -50.14 -19.15 2.21
C GLY A 7 -49.33 -18.39 1.15
N GLY A 8 -49.97 -17.49 0.41
CA GLY A 8 -49.32 -16.59 -0.54
C GLY A 8 -48.70 -15.41 0.22
N PHE A 9 -47.54 -14.97 -0.24
CA PHE A 9 -46.86 -13.79 0.30
C PHE A 9 -47.61 -12.52 -0.11
N THR A 10 -47.87 -11.61 0.81
CA THR A 10 -48.57 -10.37 0.51
C THR A 10 -47.60 -9.30 -0.06
N LEU A 11 -48.09 -8.41 -0.91
CA LEU A 11 -47.32 -7.32 -1.49
C LEU A 11 -46.74 -6.39 -0.39
N VAL A 12 -47.47 -6.21 0.70
CA VAL A 12 -47.04 -5.39 1.85
C VAL A 12 -45.90 -6.04 2.60
N GLU A 13 -45.89 -7.34 2.82
CA GLU A 13 -44.78 -8.06 3.45
C GLU A 13 -43.48 -7.91 2.65
N LEU A 14 -43.57 -7.99 1.31
CA LEU A 14 -42.42 -7.78 0.45
C LEU A 14 -41.94 -6.33 0.53
N LEU A 15 -42.87 -5.37 0.50
CA LEU A 15 -42.54 -3.94 0.55
C LEU A 15 -41.80 -3.56 1.85
N VAL A 16 -42.29 -4.08 2.99
CA VAL A 16 -41.64 -3.81 4.31
C VAL A 16 -40.23 -4.36 4.32
N VAL A 17 -39.98 -5.56 3.78
CA VAL A 17 -38.64 -6.16 3.74
C VAL A 17 -37.66 -5.34 2.92
N ILE A 18 -38.07 -4.91 1.72
CA ILE A 18 -37.15 -4.10 0.88
C ILE A 18 -36.87 -2.72 1.49
N VAL A 19 -37.84 -2.11 2.21
CA VAL A 19 -37.61 -0.85 2.91
C VAL A 19 -36.60 -1.03 4.05
N ILE A 20 -36.75 -2.09 4.86
CA ILE A 20 -35.78 -2.36 5.94
C ILE A 20 -34.37 -2.62 5.38
N ILE A 21 -34.25 -3.44 4.34
CA ILE A 21 -32.97 -3.70 3.69
C ILE A 21 -32.38 -2.40 3.14
N GLY A 22 -33.19 -1.55 2.53
CA GLY A 22 -32.76 -0.24 2.01
C GLY A 22 -32.19 0.68 3.09
N ILE A 23 -32.87 0.78 4.24
CA ILE A 23 -32.38 1.56 5.39
C ILE A 23 -31.07 1.00 5.94
N LEU A 24 -30.97 -0.32 6.12
CA LEU A 24 -29.75 -0.95 6.62
C LEU A 24 -28.57 -0.76 5.63
N ALA A 25 -28.81 -0.94 4.34
CA ALA A 25 -27.80 -0.72 3.31
C ALA A 25 -27.31 0.75 3.31
N ALA A 26 -28.21 1.72 3.40
CA ALA A 26 -27.86 3.15 3.42
C ALA A 26 -26.93 3.52 4.59
N LEU A 27 -27.10 2.88 5.75
CA LEU A 27 -26.25 3.08 6.92
C LEU A 27 -24.89 2.37 6.81
N LEU A 28 -24.83 1.23 6.12
CA LEU A 28 -23.63 0.39 6.01
C LEU A 28 -22.66 0.86 4.91
N LEU A 29 -23.18 1.34 3.78
CA LEU A 29 -22.36 1.74 2.62
C LEU A 29 -21.20 2.68 2.96
N PRO A 30 -21.39 3.78 3.74
CA PRO A 30 -20.28 4.69 4.05
C PRO A 30 -19.21 4.04 4.94
N GLN A 31 -19.59 3.11 5.80
CA GLN A 31 -18.65 2.40 6.68
C GLN A 31 -17.82 1.39 5.89
N ILE A 32 -18.45 0.68 4.96
CA ILE A 32 -17.77 -0.28 4.07
C ILE A 32 -16.75 0.46 3.18
N ALA A 33 -17.10 1.61 2.63
CA ALA A 33 -16.17 2.40 1.81
C ALA A 33 -14.92 2.81 2.61
N ARG A 34 -15.07 3.24 3.87
CA ARG A 34 -13.94 3.55 4.76
C ARG A 34 -13.09 2.31 5.08
N ALA A 35 -13.74 1.18 5.38
CA ALA A 35 -13.04 -0.08 5.68
C ALA A 35 -12.20 -0.56 4.48
N ILE A 36 -12.75 -0.51 3.28
CA ILE A 36 -12.02 -0.86 2.04
C ILE A 36 -10.81 0.07 1.85
N ARG A 37 -10.98 1.39 2.06
CA ARG A 37 -9.87 2.34 1.96
C ARG A 37 -8.77 1.99 2.96
N ASN A 38 -9.09 1.80 4.23
CA ASN A 38 -8.12 1.46 5.27
C ASN A 38 -7.40 0.13 4.97
N ALA A 39 -8.11 -0.87 4.47
CA ALA A 39 -7.49 -2.13 4.04
C ALA A 39 -6.47 -1.92 2.92
N ARG A 40 -6.75 -1.05 1.96
CA ARG A 40 -5.82 -0.72 0.86
C ARG A 40 -4.59 0.04 1.37
N VAL A 41 -4.76 1.02 2.29
CA VAL A 41 -3.64 1.74 2.94
C VAL A 41 -2.72 0.76 3.68
N THR A 42 -3.30 -0.15 4.45
CA THR A 42 -2.55 -1.22 5.12
C THR A 42 -1.83 -2.12 4.13
N GLY A 43 -2.44 -2.38 2.97
CA GLY A 43 -1.82 -3.10 1.87
C GLY A 43 -0.55 -2.40 1.35
N CYS A 44 -0.59 -1.07 1.17
CA CYS A 44 0.60 -0.29 0.77
C CYS A 44 1.72 -0.41 1.82
N ALA A 45 1.40 -0.28 3.11
CA ALA A 45 2.36 -0.43 4.20
C ALA A 45 2.97 -1.85 4.22
N THR A 46 2.16 -2.87 3.98
CA THR A 46 2.64 -4.27 3.91
C THR A 46 3.56 -4.47 2.73
N ASN A 47 3.25 -3.91 1.58
CA ASN A 47 4.10 -3.97 0.40
C ASN A 47 5.45 -3.30 0.65
N LEU A 48 5.47 -2.08 1.23
CA LEU A 48 6.72 -1.40 1.61
C LEU A 48 7.58 -2.23 2.57
N ARG A 49 6.97 -2.85 3.60
CA ARG A 49 7.71 -3.75 4.52
C ARG A 49 8.28 -4.96 3.80
N SER A 50 7.50 -5.56 2.91
CA SER A 50 7.94 -6.73 2.13
C SER A 50 9.11 -6.38 1.22
N LEU A 51 9.05 -5.24 0.52
CA LEU A 51 10.14 -4.72 -0.29
C LEU A 51 11.39 -4.47 0.55
N TRP A 52 11.24 -3.86 1.72
CA TRP A 52 12.34 -3.60 2.65
C TRP A 52 13.00 -4.89 3.13
N GLN A 53 12.23 -5.87 3.53
CA GLN A 53 12.77 -7.18 3.93
C GLN A 53 13.51 -7.87 2.79
N SER A 54 13.01 -7.72 1.57
CA SER A 54 13.68 -8.26 0.39
C SER A 54 15.03 -7.58 0.09
N GLN A 55 15.23 -6.33 0.53
CA GLN A 55 16.54 -5.65 0.46
C GLN A 55 17.57 -6.30 1.39
N PHE A 56 17.18 -6.81 2.54
CA PHE A 56 18.10 -7.59 3.38
C PHE A 56 18.50 -8.91 2.71
N ASN A 57 17.55 -9.58 2.06
CA ASN A 57 17.85 -10.78 1.29
C ASN A 57 18.80 -10.47 0.12
N TYR A 58 18.58 -9.34 -0.56
CA TYR A 58 19.51 -8.84 -1.58
C TYR A 58 20.90 -8.61 -1.00
N ALA A 59 21.00 -7.89 0.10
CA ALA A 59 22.26 -7.59 0.75
C ALA A 59 23.00 -8.88 1.20
N ALA A 60 22.26 -9.86 1.70
CA ALA A 60 22.82 -11.15 2.08
C ALA A 60 23.36 -11.95 0.89
N GLN A 61 22.73 -11.86 -0.28
CA GLN A 61 23.06 -12.67 -1.46
C GLN A 61 24.03 -11.97 -2.40
N TYR A 62 23.88 -10.65 -2.58
CA TYR A 62 24.62 -9.85 -3.57
C TYR A 62 25.46 -8.74 -2.95
N GLY A 63 25.27 -8.40 -1.67
CA GLY A 63 25.95 -7.31 -0.97
C GLY A 63 27.40 -7.59 -0.57
N GLY A 64 27.94 -8.75 -0.91
CA GLY A 64 29.30 -9.15 -0.59
C GLY A 64 29.52 -9.40 0.91
N PRO A 65 30.79 -9.44 1.39
CA PRO A 65 31.12 -9.73 2.79
C PRO A 65 30.49 -8.78 3.80
N HIS A 66 30.25 -7.53 3.41
CA HIS A 66 29.68 -6.48 4.26
C HIS A 66 28.15 -6.42 4.19
N LYS A 67 27.48 -7.28 3.41
CA LYS A 67 26.03 -7.31 3.24
C LYS A 67 25.45 -5.92 2.90
N ILE A 68 26.08 -5.22 1.96
CA ILE A 68 25.70 -3.86 1.56
C ILE A 68 24.41 -3.91 0.74
N MET A 69 23.43 -3.07 1.10
CA MET A 69 22.22 -2.86 0.32
C MET A 69 22.54 -2.16 -1.00
N PRO A 70 21.62 -2.20 -2.01
CA PRO A 70 21.81 -1.46 -3.25
C PRO A 70 22.14 0.01 -2.97
N VAL A 71 23.00 0.59 -3.79
CA VAL A 71 23.36 2.02 -3.72
C VAL A 71 22.46 2.88 -4.61
N ASP A 72 21.55 2.23 -5.31
CA ASP A 72 20.57 2.88 -6.17
C ASP A 72 19.66 3.81 -5.34
N VAL A 73 19.11 4.84 -5.98
CA VAL A 73 18.22 5.83 -5.37
C VAL A 73 16.87 5.83 -6.03
N GLY A 74 15.87 6.39 -5.35
CA GLY A 74 14.52 6.47 -5.86
C GLY A 74 13.90 5.11 -6.10
N GLY A 75 12.96 5.06 -7.03
CA GLY A 75 12.27 3.82 -7.42
C GLY A 75 13.23 2.71 -7.87
N ASN A 76 14.39 3.05 -8.43
CA ASN A 76 15.40 2.10 -8.85
C ASN A 76 15.95 1.25 -7.69
N PHE A 77 15.96 1.79 -6.47
CA PHE A 77 16.32 1.04 -5.27
C PHE A 77 15.41 -0.18 -5.07
N TRP A 78 14.11 -0.03 -5.28
CA TRP A 78 13.16 -1.13 -5.22
C TRP A 78 13.26 -2.05 -6.41
N LEU A 79 13.34 -1.49 -7.62
CA LEU A 79 13.40 -2.23 -8.87
C LEU A 79 14.67 -3.10 -8.98
N LYS A 80 15.70 -2.79 -8.20
CA LYS A 80 16.89 -3.63 -8.10
C LYS A 80 16.58 -5.06 -7.68
N LEU A 81 15.52 -5.26 -6.88
CA LEU A 81 15.08 -6.59 -6.43
C LEU A 81 14.62 -7.50 -7.59
N GLN A 82 14.20 -6.91 -8.70
CA GLN A 82 13.83 -7.62 -9.92
C GLN A 82 15.03 -7.76 -10.88
N ASN A 83 15.93 -6.79 -10.90
CA ASN A 83 17.04 -6.69 -11.83
C ASN A 83 18.30 -7.44 -11.33
N THR A 84 18.13 -8.61 -10.73
CA THR A 84 19.20 -9.50 -10.30
C THR A 84 19.20 -10.78 -11.14
N PRO A 85 20.29 -11.53 -11.22
CA PRO A 85 20.31 -12.81 -11.92
C PRO A 85 19.24 -13.80 -11.45
N LYS A 86 18.85 -13.70 -10.17
CA LYS A 86 17.72 -14.41 -9.60
C LYS A 86 16.87 -13.38 -8.85
N PRO A 87 15.71 -12.98 -9.36
CA PRO A 87 14.84 -11.99 -8.72
C PRO A 87 14.53 -12.34 -7.26
N MET A 88 14.57 -11.33 -6.39
CA MET A 88 14.21 -11.49 -4.99
C MET A 88 12.69 -11.57 -4.80
N ILE A 89 11.94 -11.02 -5.75
CA ILE A 89 10.49 -11.01 -5.78
C ILE A 89 10.06 -11.38 -7.20
N ASP A 90 9.33 -12.46 -7.36
CA ASP A 90 8.93 -12.98 -8.69
C ASP A 90 7.72 -12.23 -9.29
N ARG A 91 7.03 -11.43 -8.48
CA ARG A 91 5.78 -10.76 -8.85
C ARG A 91 5.96 -9.24 -8.80
N TRP A 92 5.13 -8.52 -9.58
CA TRP A 92 5.16 -7.05 -9.65
C TRP A 92 4.19 -6.37 -8.69
N GLU A 93 3.14 -7.07 -8.20
CA GLU A 93 2.13 -6.50 -7.31
C GLU A 93 2.72 -5.82 -6.06
N PRO A 94 3.76 -6.37 -5.40
CA PRO A 94 4.35 -5.71 -4.23
C PRO A 94 5.01 -4.36 -4.51
N PHE A 95 5.31 -4.05 -5.77
CA PHE A 95 5.90 -2.75 -6.16
C PHE A 95 4.85 -1.65 -6.33
N PHE A 96 3.56 -1.98 -6.18
CA PHE A 96 2.45 -1.05 -6.39
C PHE A 96 1.61 -0.88 -5.12
N CYS A 97 1.14 0.36 -4.90
CA CYS A 97 0.26 0.67 -3.79
C CYS A 97 -1.20 0.36 -4.19
N PRO A 98 -1.91 -0.53 -3.48
CA PRO A 98 -3.28 -0.93 -3.83
C PRO A 98 -4.31 0.20 -3.83
N ILE A 99 -4.03 1.30 -3.13
CA ILE A 99 -4.94 2.46 -3.08
C ILE A 99 -4.72 3.41 -4.26
N ALA A 100 -3.53 3.43 -4.84
CA ALA A 100 -3.21 4.30 -5.98
C ALA A 100 -4.08 3.98 -7.20
N GLY A 101 -4.44 2.72 -7.38
CA GLY A 101 -5.15 2.25 -8.55
C GLY A 101 -4.28 2.26 -9.81
N ASP A 102 -2.97 2.35 -9.65
CA ASP A 102 -2.01 2.32 -10.75
C ASP A 102 -2.08 0.98 -11.48
N GLU A 103 -1.97 1.02 -12.79
CA GLU A 103 -1.78 -0.18 -13.59
C GLU A 103 -0.40 -0.78 -13.27
N ILE A 104 -0.34 -2.11 -13.11
CA ILE A 104 0.91 -2.82 -12.84
C ILE A 104 1.74 -2.87 -14.12
N VAL A 105 2.79 -2.08 -14.18
CA VAL A 105 3.72 -2.00 -15.32
C VAL A 105 5.10 -2.48 -14.90
N GLN A 106 5.66 -3.44 -15.65
CA GLN A 106 7.00 -3.95 -15.39
C GLN A 106 8.04 -2.82 -15.48
N GLY A 107 8.96 -2.77 -14.53
CA GLY A 107 9.99 -1.75 -14.47
C GLY A 107 9.53 -0.42 -13.84
N GLN A 108 8.35 -0.39 -13.23
CA GLN A 108 7.83 0.76 -12.49
C GLN A 108 7.46 0.40 -11.06
N THR A 109 7.30 1.41 -10.22
CA THR A 109 6.84 1.28 -8.84
C THR A 109 6.01 2.49 -8.42
N SER A 110 5.01 2.27 -7.57
CA SER A 110 4.23 3.31 -6.90
C SER A 110 4.92 3.87 -5.64
N PHE A 111 6.10 3.38 -5.32
CA PHE A 111 6.81 3.81 -4.12
C PHE A 111 8.03 4.67 -4.45
N ARG A 112 8.24 5.67 -3.63
CA ARG A 112 9.49 6.46 -3.62
C ARG A 112 10.56 5.66 -2.90
N GLY A 113 11.79 5.77 -3.36
CA GLY A 113 12.95 5.17 -2.71
C GLY A 113 13.87 6.23 -2.09
N PRO A 114 14.99 5.83 -1.47
CA PRO A 114 15.89 6.72 -0.78
C PRO A 114 16.53 7.76 -1.73
N PHE A 115 16.75 8.98 -1.24
CA PHE A 115 17.41 10.04 -2.02
C PHE A 115 18.92 9.88 -2.14
N ALA A 116 19.52 9.04 -1.29
CA ALA A 116 20.95 8.78 -1.21
C ALA A 116 21.21 7.30 -0.90
N ASN A 117 22.49 6.94 -0.89
CA ASN A 117 22.92 5.58 -0.52
C ASN A 117 22.41 5.21 0.89
N VAL A 118 21.46 4.30 0.97
CA VAL A 118 20.81 3.87 2.21
C VAL A 118 21.78 3.37 3.28
N ASN A 119 22.94 2.83 2.86
CA ASN A 119 23.94 2.35 3.81
C ASN A 119 24.59 3.48 4.64
N LYS A 120 24.46 4.74 4.17
CA LYS A 120 24.99 5.95 4.83
C LYS A 120 23.92 6.79 5.54
N MET A 121 22.64 6.40 5.43
CA MET A 121 21.54 7.11 6.07
C MET A 121 21.43 6.75 7.54
N GLU A 122 20.80 7.61 8.34
CA GLU A 122 20.51 7.36 9.74
C GLU A 122 19.29 6.41 9.90
N ASP A 123 19.18 5.76 11.05
CA ASP A 123 18.13 4.76 11.29
C ASP A 123 16.71 5.33 11.23
N LYS A 124 16.54 6.60 11.60
CA LYS A 124 15.25 7.31 11.55
C LYS A 124 14.95 7.96 10.20
N ASP A 125 15.92 7.96 9.27
CA ASP A 125 15.68 8.56 7.96
C ASP A 125 14.62 7.78 7.17
N PRO A 126 13.73 8.48 6.46
CA PRO A 126 12.81 7.86 5.53
C PRO A 126 13.58 7.29 4.33
N VAL A 127 13.42 6.01 4.10
CA VAL A 127 14.05 5.28 2.98
C VAL A 127 13.03 4.86 1.92
N GLY A 128 11.75 5.02 2.22
CA GLY A 128 10.67 4.76 1.28
C GLY A 128 9.40 5.46 1.71
N ALA A 129 8.57 5.80 0.75
CA ALA A 129 7.26 6.39 0.99
C ALA A 129 6.30 6.08 -0.16
N ASP A 130 5.02 6.26 0.09
CA ASP A 130 4.03 6.30 -0.97
C ASP A 130 4.31 7.48 -1.93
N LYS A 131 3.98 7.32 -3.21
CA LYS A 131 4.25 8.32 -4.22
C LYS A 131 3.30 9.50 -4.10
N ASN A 132 3.85 10.74 -4.10
CA ASN A 132 3.07 11.97 -3.98
C ASN A 132 2.72 12.63 -5.32
N LEU A 133 3.48 12.38 -6.38
CA LEU A 133 3.39 13.11 -7.63
C LEU A 133 3.23 12.18 -8.82
N PRO A 134 2.42 12.57 -9.81
CA PRO A 134 1.63 13.81 -9.91
C PRO A 134 0.37 13.82 -9.05
N GLN A 135 -0.03 12.68 -8.48
CA GLN A 135 -1.16 12.53 -7.55
C GLN A 135 -0.70 11.74 -6.34
N ASN A 136 -1.06 12.19 -5.13
CA ASN A 136 -0.85 11.43 -3.91
C ASN A 136 -1.63 10.11 -4.01
N ASN A 137 -0.96 8.98 -3.81
CA ASN A 137 -1.57 7.65 -3.84
C ASN A 137 -2.79 7.53 -2.91
N HIS A 138 -2.79 8.26 -1.80
CA HIS A 138 -3.86 8.23 -0.81
C HIS A 138 -4.90 9.34 -0.97
N GLY A 139 -4.72 10.24 -1.93
CA GLY A 139 -5.57 11.40 -2.19
C GLY A 139 -4.99 12.70 -1.61
N ALA A 140 -5.41 13.84 -2.16
CA ALA A 140 -4.94 15.16 -1.73
C ALA A 140 -5.20 15.40 -0.23
N GLY A 141 -4.22 15.90 0.49
CA GLY A 141 -4.30 16.21 1.93
C GLY A 141 -4.23 15.00 2.86
N GLN A 142 -4.04 13.80 2.35
CA GLN A 142 -4.10 12.57 3.16
C GLN A 142 -2.72 12.08 3.66
N GLY A 143 -1.62 12.58 3.10
CA GLY A 143 -0.31 12.02 3.39
C GLY A 143 -0.14 10.59 2.85
N GLY A 144 0.48 9.71 3.64
CA GLY A 144 0.66 8.31 3.24
C GLY A 144 1.60 7.55 4.17
N ASN A 145 1.99 6.36 3.74
CA ASN A 145 2.93 5.52 4.49
C ASN A 145 4.37 5.98 4.25
N VAL A 146 5.14 6.01 5.32
CA VAL A 146 6.59 6.25 5.30
C VAL A 146 7.28 5.06 5.95
N LEU A 147 8.30 4.54 5.26
CA LEU A 147 9.21 3.52 5.74
C LEU A 147 10.49 4.17 6.21
N THR A 148 10.91 3.92 7.43
CA THR A 148 12.22 4.30 7.96
C THR A 148 13.26 3.21 7.73
N LYS A 149 14.54 3.55 7.87
CA LYS A 149 15.64 2.58 7.72
C LYS A 149 15.59 1.44 8.76
N THR A 150 14.96 1.66 9.92
CA THR A 150 14.70 0.59 10.91
C THR A 150 13.72 -0.46 10.41
N GLY A 151 12.96 -0.17 9.35
CA GLY A 151 11.93 -1.05 8.80
C GLY A 151 10.53 -0.76 9.32
N ASP A 152 10.36 0.30 10.12
CA ASP A 152 9.06 0.73 10.60
C ASP A 152 8.30 1.43 9.48
N VAL A 153 7.07 1.01 9.26
CA VAL A 153 6.15 1.64 8.31
C VAL A 153 4.94 2.16 9.06
N ASN A 154 4.73 3.46 9.00
CA ASN A 154 3.58 4.11 9.61
C ASN A 154 2.91 5.07 8.62
N GLU A 155 1.60 5.25 8.78
CA GLU A 155 0.83 6.25 8.04
C GLU A 155 0.97 7.62 8.74
N TYR A 156 1.24 8.64 7.95
CA TYR A 156 1.37 10.02 8.41
C TYR A 156 0.45 10.93 7.61
N SER A 157 -0.06 11.98 8.25
CA SER A 157 -0.81 13.03 7.56
C SER A 157 0.13 13.92 6.74
N GLU A 158 -0.41 14.66 5.79
CA GLU A 158 0.37 15.56 4.93
C GLU A 158 1.12 16.66 5.72
N THR A 159 0.61 17.01 6.91
CA THR A 159 1.21 18.03 7.79
C THR A 159 2.24 17.48 8.76
N ASP A 160 2.39 16.17 8.86
CA ASP A 160 3.36 15.55 9.75
C ASP A 160 4.80 15.80 9.29
N THR A 161 5.67 16.07 10.24
CA THR A 161 7.10 16.32 9.98
C THR A 161 7.81 15.14 9.31
N MET A 162 7.38 13.91 9.64
CA MET A 162 7.95 12.71 9.02
C MET A 162 7.54 12.58 7.55
N TRP A 163 6.29 12.93 7.21
CA TRP A 163 5.85 12.98 5.82
C TRP A 163 6.61 14.05 5.02
N GLN A 164 6.73 15.25 5.56
CA GLN A 164 7.49 16.32 4.93
C GLN A 164 8.98 15.96 4.78
N ALA A 165 9.56 15.26 5.76
CA ALA A 165 10.91 14.71 5.63
C ALA A 165 10.99 13.66 4.52
N ALA A 166 9.97 12.81 4.38
CA ALA A 166 9.92 11.83 3.30
C ALA A 166 9.82 12.49 1.92
N GLU A 167 9.09 13.59 1.79
CA GLU A 167 9.01 14.37 0.53
C GLU A 167 10.38 14.89 0.07
N THR A 168 11.26 15.25 1.00
CA THR A 168 12.60 15.76 0.69
C THR A 168 13.67 14.68 0.65
N LYS A 169 13.55 13.64 1.47
CA LYS A 169 14.52 12.55 1.64
C LYS A 169 14.18 11.27 0.87
N THR A 170 13.13 11.26 0.08
CA THR A 170 12.84 10.18 -0.88
C THR A 170 12.56 10.76 -2.26
N VAL A 171 12.86 9.99 -3.29
CA VAL A 171 12.64 10.39 -4.69
C VAL A 171 11.89 9.29 -5.45
N PRO A 172 11.14 9.66 -6.51
CA PRO A 172 10.40 8.70 -7.33
C PRO A 172 11.25 7.61 -7.93
#